data_901803c5bb6c5c4550c1932812eecf6f
#
_entry.id   901803c5bb6c5c4550c1932812eecf6f
#
_cell.length_a   1.000
_cell.length_b   1.000
_cell.length_c   1.000
_cell.angle_alpha   90.00
_cell.angle_beta   90.00
_cell.angle_gamma   90.00
#
_symmetry.space_group_name_H-M   'P 1'
#
loop_
_entity.id
_entity.type
_entity.pdbx_description
1 polymer ?
#
loop_
_entity_poly.entity_id
_entity_poly.type
_entity_poly.pdbx_seq_one_letter_code
_entity_poly.pdbx_strand_id
1 'polypeptide(L)'
;MTTQSTSVVEQRTMSKVTRRLVPFLIFCYFIAYVDRVNVGFAGATMSKDLNFSAAAFGGAAGIFFIAYFFFEVPSNLLLNGFGARRWIARIMFTWGLVSGAQAFVTGELSFNIVRTLLGVAEAGFFPGIIFFLTLWFPSAYRARIVGLFMFAIPVSTVIGAPISGLILGLEGVWGLHGWQWMFMIEAVPALLMTFAVLSYLTDRPADAQWLEPEERLWLQGRLDAERANRESFLSMSWPQSILNPRVILLGCVYMALNIPQYGLSFFLPQIVKAFGVTNIQAGFITALPYVVGALGMIAWSRHSDKTGERVWHCVIPFLAMVVGLGLAASIADPTGKIVVLCIAAWGFFSILPVFWTLPTAFLSGAGAAAGIAAVNSIGNLGGYFGPQAFGYLKTSTGGDTASLVFLACSAILGAVLVLALGHNPALERAAVPPAA
;
A
#
# COMPACT_ATOMS: atom_id res chain seq x y z
N MET A 1 -40.78 15.13 -1.22
CA MET A 1 -40.22 13.79 -0.96
C MET A 1 -39.93 13.69 0.53
N THR A 2 -40.56 12.76 1.21
CA THR A 2 -40.40 12.59 2.67
C THR A 2 -38.99 12.09 3.00
N THR A 3 -38.44 12.50 4.13
CA THR A 3 -37.09 12.07 4.65
C THR A 3 -36.89 10.56 4.65
N GLN A 4 -37.96 9.81 4.80
CA GLN A 4 -37.95 8.33 4.79
C GLN A 4 -37.72 7.72 3.40
N SER A 5 -38.25 8.32 2.31
CA SER A 5 -38.01 7.86 0.94
C SER A 5 -36.58 8.15 0.48
N THR A 6 -35.99 9.25 0.91
CA THR A 6 -34.59 9.60 0.61
C THR A 6 -33.62 8.62 1.24
N SER A 7 -33.87 8.14 2.47
CA SER A 7 -33.02 7.17 3.15
C SER A 7 -33.04 5.78 2.47
N VAL A 8 -34.17 5.36 1.90
CA VAL A 8 -34.29 4.10 1.17
C VAL A 8 -33.51 4.13 -0.15
N VAL A 9 -33.64 5.23 -0.93
CA VAL A 9 -32.89 5.44 -2.17
C VAL A 9 -31.39 5.47 -1.89
N GLU A 10 -30.95 6.16 -0.85
CA GLU A 10 -29.57 6.22 -0.40
C GLU A 10 -29.01 4.83 -0.12
N GLN A 11 -29.66 4.05 0.75
CA GLN A 11 -29.20 2.71 1.13
C GLN A 11 -29.13 1.76 -0.08
N ARG A 12 -30.14 1.79 -0.95
CA ARG A 12 -30.16 0.98 -2.16
C ARG A 12 -29.04 1.36 -3.12
N THR A 13 -28.87 2.65 -3.38
CA THR A 13 -27.82 3.17 -4.26
C THR A 13 -26.44 2.82 -3.76
N MET A 14 -26.14 3.14 -2.49
CA MET A 14 -24.84 2.88 -1.91
C MET A 14 -24.52 1.39 -1.82
N SER A 15 -25.52 0.52 -1.56
CA SER A 15 -25.34 -0.92 -1.61
C SER A 15 -24.97 -1.41 -3.02
N LYS A 16 -25.65 -0.93 -4.08
CA LYS A 16 -25.33 -1.29 -5.46
C LYS A 16 -23.93 -0.82 -5.87
N VAL A 17 -23.59 0.45 -5.59
CA VAL A 17 -22.29 1.05 -5.89
C VAL A 17 -21.17 0.29 -5.17
N THR A 18 -21.34 0.03 -3.87
CA THR A 18 -20.36 -0.69 -3.07
C THR A 18 -20.13 -2.10 -3.60
N ARG A 19 -21.19 -2.87 -3.83
CA ARG A 19 -21.09 -4.27 -4.31
C ARG A 19 -20.47 -4.36 -5.71
N ARG A 20 -20.67 -3.34 -6.55
CA ARG A 20 -20.14 -3.34 -7.91
C ARG A 20 -18.68 -2.86 -7.95
N LEU A 21 -18.36 -1.72 -7.35
CA LEU A 21 -17.05 -1.09 -7.53
C LEU A 21 -15.99 -1.58 -6.55
N VAL A 22 -16.35 -1.78 -5.28
CA VAL A 22 -15.35 -2.03 -4.23
C VAL A 22 -14.63 -3.38 -4.41
N PRO A 23 -15.32 -4.52 -4.65
CA PRO A 23 -14.61 -5.79 -4.88
C PRO A 23 -13.72 -5.75 -6.11
N PHE A 24 -14.16 -5.09 -7.18
CA PHE A 24 -13.38 -4.93 -8.41
C PHE A 24 -12.09 -4.12 -8.18
N LEU A 25 -12.20 -2.99 -7.48
CA LEU A 25 -11.04 -2.15 -7.16
C LEU A 25 -10.09 -2.84 -6.17
N ILE A 26 -10.62 -3.58 -5.18
CA ILE A 26 -9.83 -4.42 -4.27
C ILE A 26 -9.04 -5.45 -5.08
N PHE A 27 -9.65 -6.09 -6.07
CA PHE A 27 -8.97 -7.06 -6.92
C PHE A 27 -7.88 -6.41 -7.79
N CYS A 28 -8.12 -5.23 -8.36
CA CYS A 28 -7.09 -4.46 -9.06
C CYS A 28 -5.90 -4.14 -8.13
N TYR A 29 -6.16 -3.75 -6.89
CA TYR A 29 -5.11 -3.43 -5.92
C TYR A 29 -4.40 -4.67 -5.39
N PHE A 30 -5.12 -5.78 -5.27
CA PHE A 30 -4.53 -7.08 -4.96
C PHE A 30 -3.46 -7.47 -5.99
N ILE A 31 -3.77 -7.36 -7.30
CA ILE A 31 -2.81 -7.62 -8.37
C ILE A 31 -1.61 -6.67 -8.28
N ALA A 32 -1.87 -5.37 -8.07
CA ALA A 32 -0.82 -4.37 -7.92
C ALA A 32 0.14 -4.69 -6.77
N TYR A 33 -0.41 -5.19 -5.68
CA TYR A 33 0.41 -5.47 -4.50
C TYR A 33 1.18 -6.79 -4.62
N VAL A 34 0.63 -7.80 -5.28
CA VAL A 34 1.37 -9.03 -5.65
C VAL A 34 2.58 -8.66 -6.50
N ASP A 35 2.39 -7.88 -7.55
CA ASP A 35 3.44 -7.42 -8.45
C ASP A 35 4.51 -6.56 -7.75
N ARG A 36 4.11 -5.79 -6.72
CA ARG A 36 5.02 -4.95 -5.93
C ARG A 36 5.95 -5.77 -5.04
N VAL A 37 5.46 -6.87 -4.47
CA VAL A 37 6.22 -7.68 -3.51
C VAL A 37 6.92 -8.88 -4.13
N ASN A 38 6.56 -9.28 -5.36
CA ASN A 38 7.12 -10.43 -6.05
C ASN A 38 8.65 -10.35 -6.23
N VAL A 39 9.18 -9.15 -6.39
CA VAL A 39 10.63 -8.92 -6.47
C VAL A 39 11.38 -9.47 -5.24
N GLY A 40 10.74 -9.47 -4.06
CA GLY A 40 11.31 -10.08 -2.85
C GLY A 40 11.45 -11.59 -2.99
N PHE A 41 10.48 -12.26 -3.61
CA PHE A 41 10.52 -13.70 -3.88
C PHE A 41 11.54 -14.04 -4.98
N ALA A 42 11.57 -13.24 -6.07
CA ALA A 42 12.59 -13.38 -7.12
C ALA A 42 14.00 -13.21 -6.57
N GLY A 43 14.18 -12.27 -5.62
CA GLY A 43 15.49 -11.87 -5.13
C GLY A 43 16.35 -12.99 -4.60
N ALA A 44 15.76 -14.04 -4.03
CA ALA A 44 16.53 -15.18 -3.50
C ALA A 44 17.23 -16.02 -4.60
N THR A 45 16.60 -16.18 -5.76
CA THR A 45 17.12 -16.96 -6.90
C THR A 45 17.79 -16.06 -7.93
N MET A 46 17.13 -14.98 -8.35
CA MET A 46 17.61 -14.02 -9.31
C MET A 46 18.95 -13.39 -8.90
N SER A 47 19.12 -13.02 -7.61
CA SER A 47 20.39 -12.43 -7.15
C SER A 47 21.55 -13.43 -7.27
N LYS A 48 21.29 -14.73 -7.08
CA LYS A 48 22.29 -15.77 -7.26
C LYS A 48 22.63 -15.97 -8.74
N ASP A 49 21.63 -16.03 -9.62
CA ASP A 49 21.80 -16.26 -11.05
C ASP A 49 22.49 -15.09 -11.75
N LEU A 50 22.18 -13.85 -11.33
CA LEU A 50 22.73 -12.61 -11.91
C LEU A 50 23.91 -12.04 -11.10
N ASN A 51 24.39 -12.75 -10.06
CA ASN A 51 25.48 -12.34 -9.17
C ASN A 51 25.27 -10.97 -8.51
N PHE A 52 24.04 -10.67 -8.06
CA PHE A 52 23.75 -9.44 -7.33
C PHE A 52 24.17 -9.55 -5.87
N SER A 53 24.82 -8.50 -5.36
CA SER A 53 24.94 -8.32 -3.91
C SER A 53 23.56 -7.96 -3.31
N ALA A 54 23.41 -8.15 -1.99
CA ALA A 54 22.19 -7.68 -1.31
C ALA A 54 22.03 -6.16 -1.41
N ALA A 55 23.14 -5.40 -1.48
CA ALA A 55 23.13 -3.96 -1.72
C ALA A 55 22.58 -3.60 -3.11
N ALA A 56 23.05 -4.28 -4.16
CA ALA A 56 22.57 -4.08 -5.53
C ALA A 56 21.08 -4.42 -5.65
N PHE A 57 20.65 -5.54 -5.06
CA PHE A 57 19.24 -5.93 -5.03
C PHE A 57 18.38 -4.92 -4.26
N GLY A 58 18.80 -4.51 -3.06
CA GLY A 58 18.07 -3.53 -2.24
C GLY A 58 17.95 -2.16 -2.90
N GLY A 59 19.02 -1.72 -3.59
CA GLY A 59 19.03 -0.49 -4.38
C GLY A 59 18.03 -0.52 -5.54
N ALA A 60 18.09 -1.59 -6.33
CA ALA A 60 17.17 -1.77 -7.46
C ALA A 60 15.71 -1.95 -7.00
N ALA A 61 15.47 -2.69 -5.92
CA ALA A 61 14.13 -2.81 -5.34
C ALA A 61 13.60 -1.45 -4.87
N GLY A 62 14.46 -0.62 -4.28
CA GLY A 62 14.11 0.69 -3.74
C GLY A 62 13.93 1.78 -4.80
N ILE A 63 14.70 1.79 -5.90
CA ILE A 63 14.68 2.86 -6.92
C ILE A 63 13.30 3.04 -7.55
N PHE A 64 12.48 2.01 -7.57
CA PHE A 64 11.07 2.06 -7.92
C PHE A 64 10.35 3.20 -7.19
N PHE A 65 10.55 3.34 -5.87
CA PHE A 65 9.85 4.35 -5.06
C PHE A 65 10.31 5.77 -5.33
N ILE A 66 11.56 5.96 -5.74
CA ILE A 66 12.07 7.27 -6.17
C ILE A 66 11.36 7.70 -7.46
N ALA A 67 11.32 6.81 -8.45
CA ALA A 67 10.61 7.08 -9.69
C ALA A 67 9.11 7.30 -9.45
N TYR A 68 8.49 6.45 -8.62
CA TYR A 68 7.10 6.58 -8.22
C TYR A 68 6.82 7.95 -7.60
N PHE A 69 7.66 8.41 -6.66
CA PHE A 69 7.53 9.70 -5.99
C PHE A 69 7.48 10.89 -6.98
N PHE A 70 8.42 10.93 -7.94
CA PHE A 70 8.48 12.03 -8.89
C PHE A 70 7.32 12.02 -9.89
N PHE A 71 6.80 10.86 -10.26
CA PHE A 71 5.75 10.72 -11.26
C PHE A 71 4.34 10.59 -10.70
N GLU A 72 4.17 10.46 -9.38
CA GLU A 72 2.86 10.36 -8.71
C GLU A 72 1.99 11.58 -8.98
N VAL A 73 2.52 12.79 -8.75
CA VAL A 73 1.78 14.04 -8.96
C VAL A 73 1.47 14.29 -10.43
N PRO A 74 2.43 14.23 -11.37
CA PRO A 74 2.14 14.34 -12.80
C PRO A 74 1.09 13.35 -13.29
N SER A 75 1.16 12.10 -12.85
CA SER A 75 0.18 11.05 -13.23
C SER A 75 -1.24 11.40 -12.76
N ASN A 76 -1.39 11.92 -11.54
CA ASN A 76 -2.70 12.33 -11.03
C ASN A 76 -3.28 13.55 -11.73
N LEU A 77 -2.46 14.49 -12.16
CA LEU A 77 -2.90 15.62 -12.98
C LEU A 77 -3.44 15.14 -14.33
N LEU A 78 -2.76 14.20 -14.97
CA LEU A 78 -3.20 13.61 -16.24
C LEU A 78 -4.49 12.80 -16.07
N LEU A 79 -4.67 12.11 -14.95
CA LEU A 79 -5.89 11.36 -14.61
C LEU A 79 -7.13 12.29 -14.63
N ASN A 80 -7.02 13.50 -14.11
CA ASN A 80 -8.11 14.49 -14.15
C ASN A 80 -8.50 14.89 -15.58
N GLY A 81 -7.52 14.96 -16.49
CA GLY A 81 -7.75 15.35 -17.89
C GLY A 81 -8.31 14.21 -18.76
N PHE A 82 -7.76 12.99 -18.60
CA PHE A 82 -8.11 11.83 -19.44
C PHE A 82 -9.29 10.99 -18.93
N GLY A 83 -9.72 11.22 -17.68
CA GLY A 83 -10.72 10.41 -16.98
C GLY A 83 -10.08 9.22 -16.25
N ALA A 84 -10.67 8.87 -15.08
CA ALA A 84 -10.11 7.87 -14.19
C ALA A 84 -10.06 6.47 -14.83
N ARG A 85 -11.13 6.05 -15.52
CA ARG A 85 -11.22 4.75 -16.20
C ARG A 85 -10.08 4.52 -17.19
N ARG A 86 -9.90 5.46 -18.12
CA ARG A 86 -8.87 5.35 -19.17
C ARG A 86 -7.47 5.42 -18.57
N TRP A 87 -7.28 6.29 -17.58
CA TRP A 87 -5.97 6.49 -16.97
C TRP A 87 -5.55 5.31 -16.09
N ILE A 88 -6.44 4.74 -15.28
CA ILE A 88 -6.20 3.52 -14.50
C ILE A 88 -5.88 2.35 -15.44
N ALA A 89 -6.64 2.19 -16.53
CA ALA A 89 -6.36 1.16 -17.53
C ALA A 89 -4.97 1.32 -18.17
N ARG A 90 -4.60 2.57 -18.52
CA ARG A 90 -3.25 2.86 -19.04
C ARG A 90 -2.17 2.49 -18.04
N ILE A 91 -2.34 2.86 -16.76
CA ILE A 91 -1.39 2.50 -15.71
C ILE A 91 -1.25 0.98 -15.62
N MET A 92 -2.35 0.24 -15.57
CA MET A 92 -2.32 -1.23 -15.46
C MET A 92 -1.65 -1.89 -16.67
N PHE A 93 -1.90 -1.37 -17.88
CA PHE A 93 -1.28 -1.87 -19.09
C PHE A 93 0.24 -1.64 -19.10
N THR A 94 0.66 -0.39 -18.89
CA THR A 94 2.10 -0.03 -18.93
C THR A 94 2.88 -0.70 -17.81
N TRP A 95 2.31 -0.75 -16.60
CA TRP A 95 2.91 -1.45 -15.49
C TRP A 95 2.99 -2.96 -15.76
N GLY A 96 1.91 -3.62 -16.24
CA GLY A 96 1.93 -5.04 -16.56
C GLY A 96 3.01 -5.40 -17.59
N LEU A 97 3.18 -4.58 -18.64
CA LEU A 97 4.26 -4.79 -19.62
C LEU A 97 5.65 -4.67 -18.98
N VAL A 98 5.89 -3.63 -18.19
CA VAL A 98 7.19 -3.40 -17.55
C VAL A 98 7.46 -4.43 -16.46
N SER A 99 6.43 -4.86 -15.71
CA SER A 99 6.56 -5.95 -14.74
C SER A 99 7.00 -7.24 -15.42
N GLY A 100 6.34 -7.63 -16.52
CA GLY A 100 6.76 -8.79 -17.33
C GLY A 100 8.16 -8.64 -17.91
N ALA A 101 8.59 -7.42 -18.27
CA ALA A 101 9.93 -7.17 -18.78
C ALA A 101 11.05 -7.44 -17.75
N GLN A 102 10.75 -7.50 -16.45
CA GLN A 102 11.72 -7.92 -15.44
C GLN A 102 12.24 -9.35 -15.67
N ALA A 103 11.48 -10.20 -16.36
CA ALA A 103 11.92 -11.55 -16.71
C ALA A 103 13.15 -11.58 -17.66
N PHE A 104 13.46 -10.48 -18.32
CA PHE A 104 14.52 -10.39 -19.35
C PHE A 104 15.73 -9.58 -18.88
N VAL A 105 15.83 -9.24 -17.60
CA VAL A 105 16.99 -8.54 -17.07
C VAL A 105 18.21 -9.45 -17.05
N THR A 106 19.37 -8.90 -17.38
CA THR A 106 20.63 -9.64 -17.55
C THR A 106 21.73 -9.17 -16.58
N GLY A 107 21.45 -8.16 -15.77
CA GLY A 107 22.43 -7.59 -14.85
C GLY A 107 21.85 -6.40 -14.08
N GLU A 108 22.65 -5.84 -13.19
CA GLU A 108 22.24 -4.78 -12.27
C GLU A 108 21.70 -3.54 -13.01
N LEU A 109 22.38 -3.09 -14.07
CA LEU A 109 21.96 -1.92 -14.85
C LEU A 109 20.57 -2.11 -15.48
N SER A 110 20.35 -3.26 -16.15
CA SER A 110 19.05 -3.56 -16.78
C SER A 110 17.95 -3.68 -15.73
N PHE A 111 18.24 -4.26 -14.56
CA PHE A 111 17.30 -4.37 -13.47
C PHE A 111 16.94 -2.98 -12.91
N ASN A 112 17.92 -2.12 -12.65
CA ASN A 112 17.68 -0.73 -12.21
C ASN A 112 16.82 0.05 -13.20
N ILE A 113 17.09 -0.08 -14.51
CA ILE A 113 16.31 0.59 -15.56
C ILE A 113 14.86 0.12 -15.53
N VAL A 114 14.62 -1.20 -15.52
CA VAL A 114 13.26 -1.75 -15.54
C VAL A 114 12.51 -1.41 -14.26
N ARG A 115 13.17 -1.44 -13.08
CA ARG A 115 12.58 -1.03 -11.80
C ARG A 115 12.22 0.46 -11.77
N THR A 116 13.06 1.32 -12.36
CA THR A 116 12.76 2.76 -12.53
C THR A 116 11.55 2.96 -13.43
N LEU A 117 11.53 2.30 -14.60
CA LEU A 117 10.38 2.36 -15.52
C LEU A 117 9.09 1.82 -14.88
N LEU A 118 9.18 0.78 -14.05
CA LEU A 118 8.05 0.24 -13.32
C LEU A 118 7.48 1.27 -12.33
N GLY A 119 8.35 1.99 -11.61
CA GLY A 119 7.95 3.07 -10.72
C GLY A 119 7.22 4.19 -11.46
N VAL A 120 7.71 4.59 -12.65
CA VAL A 120 7.03 5.57 -13.53
C VAL A 120 5.68 5.03 -14.01
N ALA A 121 5.63 3.77 -14.45
CA ALA A 121 4.42 3.16 -15.01
C ALA A 121 3.30 2.98 -13.98
N GLU A 122 3.65 2.58 -12.74
CA GLU A 122 2.69 2.37 -11.64
C GLU A 122 2.30 3.67 -10.93
N ALA A 123 3.10 4.74 -11.09
CA ALA A 123 2.87 6.01 -10.42
C ALA A 123 1.44 6.54 -10.66
N GLY A 124 0.77 6.91 -9.57
CA GLY A 124 -0.60 7.42 -9.60
C GLY A 124 -1.69 6.36 -9.53
N PHE A 125 -1.37 5.06 -9.46
CA PHE A 125 -2.40 4.01 -9.36
C PHE A 125 -3.21 4.11 -8.07
N PHE A 126 -2.54 4.06 -6.91
CA PHE A 126 -3.22 4.15 -5.62
C PHE A 126 -3.98 5.48 -5.45
N PRO A 127 -3.34 6.66 -5.59
CA PRO A 127 -4.07 7.92 -5.47
C PRO A 127 -5.13 8.08 -6.56
N GLY A 128 -4.95 7.51 -7.75
CA GLY A 128 -5.94 7.48 -8.81
C GLY A 128 -7.20 6.70 -8.43
N ILE A 129 -7.05 5.56 -7.75
CA ILE A 129 -8.21 4.82 -7.22
C ILE A 129 -8.87 5.61 -6.08
N ILE A 130 -8.10 6.21 -5.17
CA ILE A 130 -8.66 7.06 -4.10
C ILE A 130 -9.45 8.23 -4.71
N PHE A 131 -8.92 8.86 -5.74
CA PHE A 131 -9.64 9.90 -6.48
C PHE A 131 -10.92 9.34 -7.12
N PHE A 132 -10.87 8.20 -7.81
CA PHE A 132 -12.04 7.55 -8.38
C PHE A 132 -13.12 7.27 -7.33
N LEU A 133 -12.72 6.79 -6.14
CA LEU A 133 -13.65 6.59 -5.03
C LEU A 133 -14.33 7.90 -4.60
N THR A 134 -13.69 9.06 -4.72
CA THR A 134 -14.32 10.35 -4.41
C THR A 134 -15.38 10.76 -5.43
N LEU A 135 -15.33 10.23 -6.65
CA LEU A 135 -16.34 10.46 -7.69
C LEU A 135 -17.59 9.60 -7.50
N TRP A 136 -17.53 8.56 -6.67
CA TRP A 136 -18.59 7.57 -6.48
C TRP A 136 -19.14 7.50 -5.06
N PHE A 137 -18.35 7.90 -4.06
CA PHE A 137 -18.73 7.75 -2.66
C PHE A 137 -18.79 9.12 -1.97
N PRO A 138 -19.96 9.49 -1.39
CA PRO A 138 -20.04 10.61 -0.47
C PRO A 138 -19.07 10.47 0.71
N SER A 139 -18.67 11.59 1.30
CA SER A 139 -17.66 11.65 2.37
C SER A 139 -17.95 10.73 3.55
N ALA A 140 -19.23 10.57 3.92
CA ALA A 140 -19.69 9.69 4.99
C ALA A 140 -19.32 8.20 4.79
N TYR A 141 -19.13 7.76 3.55
CA TYR A 141 -18.82 6.36 3.20
C TYR A 141 -17.34 6.12 2.94
N ARG A 142 -16.57 7.17 2.56
CA ARG A 142 -15.19 7.03 2.04
C ARG A 142 -14.23 6.36 2.99
N ALA A 143 -14.24 6.74 4.27
CA ALA A 143 -13.31 6.18 5.26
C ALA A 143 -13.43 4.65 5.36
N ARG A 144 -14.68 4.13 5.42
CA ARG A 144 -14.94 2.70 5.46
C ARG A 144 -14.49 2.00 4.17
N ILE A 145 -14.77 2.59 3.01
CA ILE A 145 -14.41 2.01 1.71
C ILE A 145 -12.88 1.98 1.50
N VAL A 146 -12.18 3.04 1.86
CA VAL A 146 -10.72 3.10 1.81
C VAL A 146 -10.09 2.08 2.78
N GLY A 147 -10.66 1.91 3.98
CA GLY A 147 -10.21 0.88 4.93
C GLY A 147 -10.35 -0.54 4.35
N LEU A 148 -11.49 -0.86 3.71
CA LEU A 148 -11.69 -2.13 3.02
C LEU A 148 -10.69 -2.31 1.87
N PHE A 149 -10.43 -1.26 1.12
CA PHE A 149 -9.46 -1.27 0.03
C PHE A 149 -8.03 -1.55 0.52
N MET A 150 -7.62 -0.93 1.62
CA MET A 150 -6.29 -1.17 2.22
C MET A 150 -6.11 -2.59 2.75
N PHE A 151 -7.19 -3.28 3.12
CA PHE A 151 -7.12 -4.68 3.54
C PHE A 151 -6.61 -5.63 2.43
N ALA A 152 -6.68 -5.21 1.16
CA ALA A 152 -6.05 -5.93 0.07
C ALA A 152 -4.54 -6.10 0.24
N ILE A 153 -3.85 -5.19 0.96
CA ILE A 153 -2.40 -5.22 1.13
C ILE A 153 -1.92 -6.52 1.81
N PRO A 154 -2.30 -6.84 3.06
CA PRO A 154 -1.87 -8.09 3.67
C PRO A 154 -2.44 -9.32 2.96
N VAL A 155 -3.69 -9.27 2.48
CA VAL A 155 -4.34 -10.39 1.79
C VAL A 155 -3.62 -10.75 0.49
N SER A 156 -3.14 -9.74 -0.27
CA SER A 156 -2.37 -9.99 -1.50
C SER A 156 -1.08 -10.76 -1.21
N THR A 157 -0.40 -10.47 -0.12
CA THR A 157 0.82 -11.19 0.24
C THR A 157 0.50 -12.58 0.81
N VAL A 158 -0.56 -12.73 1.62
CA VAL A 158 -1.01 -14.04 2.14
C VAL A 158 -1.29 -15.03 0.99
N ILE A 159 -1.92 -14.56 -0.08
CA ILE A 159 -2.27 -15.39 -1.24
C ILE A 159 -1.11 -15.41 -2.25
N GLY A 160 -0.49 -14.28 -2.52
CA GLY A 160 0.58 -14.13 -3.51
C GLY A 160 1.84 -14.89 -3.13
N ALA A 161 2.25 -14.88 -1.85
CA ALA A 161 3.47 -15.55 -1.42
C ALA A 161 3.50 -17.07 -1.73
N PRO A 162 2.45 -17.85 -1.41
CA PRO A 162 2.38 -19.24 -1.86
C PRO A 162 2.36 -19.41 -3.38
N ILE A 163 1.66 -18.52 -4.10
CA ILE A 163 1.60 -18.55 -5.58
C ILE A 163 2.99 -18.28 -6.17
N SER A 164 3.67 -17.23 -5.72
CA SER A 164 5.05 -16.92 -6.15
C SER A 164 6.00 -18.09 -5.84
N GLY A 165 5.86 -18.71 -4.65
CA GLY A 165 6.63 -19.90 -4.28
C GLY A 165 6.40 -21.11 -5.19
N LEU A 166 5.16 -21.33 -5.63
CA LEU A 166 4.79 -22.39 -6.59
C LEU A 166 5.39 -22.10 -7.98
N ILE A 167 5.26 -20.85 -8.46
CA ILE A 167 5.78 -20.46 -9.78
C ILE A 167 7.32 -20.54 -9.82
N LEU A 168 8.01 -20.17 -8.75
CA LEU A 168 9.46 -20.34 -8.63
C LEU A 168 9.90 -21.82 -8.73
N GLY A 169 8.98 -22.76 -8.52
CA GLY A 169 9.21 -24.18 -8.76
C GLY A 169 9.32 -24.59 -10.24
N LEU A 170 9.00 -23.70 -11.18
CA LEU A 170 9.13 -23.91 -12.64
C LEU A 170 10.58 -23.73 -13.13
N GLU A 171 11.56 -23.86 -12.25
CA GLU A 171 12.98 -23.76 -12.58
C GLU A 171 13.38 -24.74 -13.69
N GLY A 172 14.03 -24.23 -14.74
CA GLY A 172 14.49 -25.03 -15.89
C GLY A 172 13.42 -25.36 -16.92
N VAL A 173 12.16 -25.07 -16.69
CA VAL A 173 11.08 -25.28 -17.68
C VAL A 173 11.32 -24.36 -18.90
N TRP A 174 11.39 -24.93 -20.08
CA TRP A 174 11.74 -24.27 -21.35
C TRP A 174 13.08 -23.52 -21.33
N GLY A 175 14.00 -23.93 -20.44
CA GLY A 175 15.31 -23.29 -20.28
C GLY A 175 15.27 -21.94 -19.54
N LEU A 176 14.14 -21.60 -18.92
CA LEU A 176 13.98 -20.36 -18.15
C LEU A 176 14.11 -20.63 -16.65
N HIS A 177 14.60 -19.62 -15.93
CA HIS A 177 14.65 -19.65 -14.47
C HIS A 177 13.25 -19.42 -13.86
N GLY A 178 12.99 -19.97 -12.67
CA GLY A 178 11.71 -19.82 -11.98
C GLY A 178 11.31 -18.37 -11.73
N TRP A 179 12.28 -17.47 -11.46
CA TRP A 179 12.01 -16.03 -11.29
C TRP A 179 11.57 -15.34 -12.59
N GLN A 180 12.01 -15.82 -13.75
CA GLN A 180 11.55 -15.31 -15.06
C GLN A 180 10.08 -15.68 -15.26
N TRP A 181 9.73 -16.95 -14.99
CA TRP A 181 8.33 -17.40 -15.02
C TRP A 181 7.45 -16.59 -14.09
N MET A 182 7.93 -16.29 -12.90
CA MET A 182 7.17 -15.53 -11.91
C MET A 182 6.82 -14.14 -12.43
N PHE A 183 7.78 -13.37 -12.94
CA PHE A 183 7.50 -12.04 -13.50
C PHE A 183 6.57 -12.09 -14.71
N MET A 184 6.71 -13.09 -15.59
CA MET A 184 5.83 -13.22 -16.76
C MET A 184 4.41 -13.60 -16.35
N ILE A 185 4.24 -14.60 -15.50
CA ILE A 185 2.91 -15.09 -15.11
C ILE A 185 2.16 -14.07 -14.27
N GLU A 186 2.82 -13.43 -13.30
CA GLU A 186 2.19 -12.44 -12.43
C GLU A 186 1.88 -11.11 -13.12
N ALA A 187 2.52 -10.80 -14.26
CA ALA A 187 2.17 -9.65 -15.09
C ALA A 187 0.86 -9.86 -15.89
N VAL A 188 0.51 -11.10 -16.24
CA VAL A 188 -0.68 -11.41 -17.06
C VAL A 188 -1.98 -10.87 -16.43
N PRO A 189 -2.26 -11.06 -15.14
CA PRO A 189 -3.47 -10.50 -14.51
C PRO A 189 -3.59 -8.98 -14.68
N ALA A 190 -2.50 -8.22 -14.58
CA ALA A 190 -2.52 -6.76 -14.78
C ALA A 190 -2.92 -6.39 -16.21
N LEU A 191 -2.38 -7.10 -17.21
CA LEU A 191 -2.70 -6.90 -18.62
C LEU A 191 -4.17 -7.25 -18.90
N LEU A 192 -4.67 -8.36 -18.38
CA LEU A 192 -6.08 -8.76 -18.54
C LEU A 192 -7.04 -7.77 -17.86
N MET A 193 -6.69 -7.30 -16.66
CA MET A 193 -7.50 -6.33 -15.94
C MET A 193 -7.55 -4.96 -16.61
N THR A 194 -6.59 -4.63 -17.48
CA THR A 194 -6.66 -3.43 -18.32
C THR A 194 -7.97 -3.40 -19.14
N PHE A 195 -8.29 -4.50 -19.81
CA PHE A 195 -9.52 -4.61 -20.59
C PHE A 195 -10.76 -4.65 -19.70
N ALA A 196 -10.67 -5.34 -18.55
CA ALA A 196 -11.75 -5.37 -17.57
C ALA A 196 -12.05 -3.97 -17.01
N VAL A 197 -11.02 -3.15 -16.70
CA VAL A 197 -11.19 -1.76 -16.27
C VAL A 197 -11.89 -0.93 -17.32
N LEU A 198 -11.47 -1.05 -18.60
CA LEU A 198 -12.09 -0.31 -19.71
C LEU A 198 -13.55 -0.69 -19.95
N SER A 199 -13.94 -1.92 -19.71
CA SER A 199 -15.31 -2.40 -19.94
C SER A 199 -16.23 -2.25 -18.73
N TYR A 200 -15.68 -2.37 -17.52
CA TYR A 200 -16.48 -2.46 -16.29
C TYR A 200 -16.66 -1.13 -15.54
N LEU A 201 -15.59 -0.30 -15.49
CA LEU A 201 -15.64 0.97 -14.80
C LEU A 201 -16.37 2.02 -15.63
N THR A 202 -17.04 2.93 -14.93
CA THR A 202 -17.69 4.12 -15.49
C THR A 202 -17.10 5.34 -14.78
N ASP A 203 -16.77 6.40 -15.50
CA ASP A 203 -16.08 7.56 -14.91
C ASP A 203 -16.95 8.33 -13.90
N ARG A 204 -18.24 8.47 -14.19
CA ARG A 204 -19.16 9.28 -13.36
C ARG A 204 -20.49 8.56 -13.11
N PRO A 205 -21.17 8.83 -12.00
CA PRO A 205 -22.51 8.30 -11.76
C PRO A 205 -23.52 8.64 -12.84
N ALA A 206 -23.43 9.83 -13.46
CA ALA A 206 -24.31 10.26 -14.54
C ALA A 206 -24.29 9.31 -15.75
N ASP A 207 -23.14 8.68 -16.03
CA ASP A 207 -22.95 7.79 -17.17
C ASP A 207 -23.26 6.32 -16.83
N ALA A 208 -23.66 6.03 -15.59
CA ALA A 208 -23.85 4.67 -15.07
C ALA A 208 -25.22 4.11 -15.48
N GLN A 209 -25.29 3.39 -16.59
CA GLN A 209 -26.52 2.75 -17.07
C GLN A 209 -27.05 1.65 -16.13
N TRP A 210 -26.22 1.11 -15.23
CA TRP A 210 -26.58 0.09 -14.25
C TRP A 210 -27.24 0.65 -12.97
N LEU A 211 -27.32 1.99 -12.82
CA LEU A 211 -28.11 2.67 -11.79
C LEU A 211 -29.45 3.08 -12.37
N GLU A 212 -30.50 3.00 -11.56
CA GLU A 212 -31.81 3.56 -11.89
C GLU A 212 -31.73 5.10 -12.01
N PRO A 213 -32.59 5.73 -12.81
CA PRO A 213 -32.57 7.19 -12.98
C PRO A 213 -32.64 7.95 -11.65
N GLU A 214 -33.47 7.49 -10.71
CA GLU A 214 -33.61 8.09 -9.38
C GLU A 214 -32.31 7.95 -8.55
N GLU A 215 -31.65 6.80 -8.61
CA GLU A 215 -30.39 6.51 -7.93
C GLU A 215 -29.26 7.42 -8.47
N ARG A 216 -29.20 7.60 -9.80
CA ARG A 216 -28.23 8.50 -10.45
C ARG A 216 -28.42 9.94 -10.03
N LEU A 217 -29.68 10.43 -10.06
CA LEU A 217 -30.00 11.80 -9.66
C LEU A 217 -29.66 12.05 -8.20
N TRP A 218 -30.01 11.12 -7.31
CA TRP A 218 -29.67 11.23 -5.89
C TRP A 218 -28.16 11.30 -5.67
N LEU A 219 -27.41 10.33 -6.25
CA LEU A 219 -25.97 10.25 -6.05
C LEU A 219 -25.24 11.47 -6.63
N GLN A 220 -25.60 11.87 -7.85
CA GLN A 220 -25.01 13.04 -8.49
C GLN A 220 -25.29 14.30 -7.68
N GLY A 221 -26.54 14.54 -7.27
CA GLY A 221 -26.90 15.69 -6.46
C GLY A 221 -26.17 15.74 -5.11
N ARG A 222 -25.96 14.57 -4.47
CA ARG A 222 -25.21 14.48 -3.21
C ARG A 222 -23.74 14.84 -3.40
N LEU A 223 -23.10 14.32 -4.45
CA LEU A 223 -21.70 14.60 -4.77
C LEU A 223 -21.47 16.04 -5.22
N ASP A 224 -22.40 16.63 -5.99
CA ASP A 224 -22.33 18.02 -6.44
C ASP A 224 -22.48 18.98 -5.27
N ALA A 225 -23.39 18.69 -4.32
CA ALA A 225 -23.51 19.47 -3.10
C ALA A 225 -22.25 19.45 -2.24
N GLU A 226 -21.60 18.27 -2.12
CA GLU A 226 -20.32 18.17 -1.41
C GLU A 226 -19.19 18.91 -2.14
N ARG A 227 -19.19 18.90 -3.48
CA ARG A 227 -18.21 19.64 -4.30
C ARG A 227 -18.36 21.14 -4.11
N ALA A 228 -19.58 21.67 -4.22
CA ALA A 228 -19.86 23.09 -4.02
C ALA A 228 -19.44 23.58 -2.63
N ASN A 229 -19.76 22.80 -1.57
CA ASN A 229 -19.32 23.09 -0.22
C ASN A 229 -17.78 23.08 -0.08
N ARG A 230 -17.08 22.18 -0.77
CA ARG A 230 -15.62 22.12 -0.73
C ARG A 230 -14.96 23.29 -1.43
N GLU A 231 -15.48 23.72 -2.58
CA GLU A 231 -14.96 24.85 -3.35
C GLU A 231 -15.08 26.17 -2.57
N SER A 232 -16.10 26.32 -1.72
CA SER A 232 -16.26 27.49 -0.85
C SER A 232 -15.20 27.59 0.27
N PHE A 233 -14.51 26.51 0.60
CA PHE A 233 -13.45 26.44 1.62
C PHE A 233 -12.02 26.43 1.05
N LEU A 234 -11.82 26.62 -0.26
CA LEU A 234 -10.51 26.64 -0.93
C LEU A 234 -9.69 27.89 -0.59
N SER A 235 -9.12 27.97 0.62
CA SER A 235 -8.32 29.12 1.06
C SER A 235 -6.82 28.84 1.28
N MET A 236 -6.37 27.57 1.24
CA MET A 236 -4.94 27.28 1.38
C MET A 236 -4.30 26.96 0.04
N SER A 237 -3.20 27.65 -0.29
CA SER A 237 -2.40 27.34 -1.48
C SER A 237 -1.66 25.99 -1.31
N TRP A 238 -1.49 25.26 -2.40
CA TRP A 238 -0.81 23.97 -2.45
C TRP A 238 0.59 23.98 -1.76
N PRO A 239 1.47 25.00 -1.95
CA PRO A 239 2.75 25.06 -1.26
C PRO A 239 2.64 25.20 0.26
N GLN A 240 1.65 25.96 0.75
CA GLN A 240 1.43 26.14 2.19
C GLN A 240 0.99 24.86 2.89
N SER A 241 0.23 23.99 2.20
CA SER A 241 -0.20 22.71 2.75
C SER A 241 0.98 21.75 2.89
N ILE A 242 1.90 21.71 1.91
CA ILE A 242 3.07 20.82 1.93
C ILE A 242 4.10 21.27 2.97
N LEU A 243 4.32 22.56 3.12
CA LEU A 243 5.29 23.12 4.06
C LEU A 243 4.78 23.19 5.50
N ASN A 244 3.56 22.75 5.77
CA ASN A 244 3.03 22.70 7.13
C ASN A 244 3.85 21.72 7.98
N PRO A 245 4.42 22.15 9.13
CA PRO A 245 5.24 21.29 9.99
C PRO A 245 4.54 19.99 10.43
N ARG A 246 3.22 20.04 10.64
CA ARG A 246 2.44 18.83 10.98
C ARG A 246 2.33 17.85 9.83
N VAL A 247 2.22 18.33 8.58
CA VAL A 247 2.20 17.48 7.38
C VAL A 247 3.56 16.81 7.21
N ILE A 248 4.65 17.56 7.39
CA ILE A 248 6.00 17.02 7.34
C ILE A 248 6.20 15.97 8.43
N LEU A 249 5.79 16.27 9.67
CA LEU A 249 5.91 15.34 10.79
C LEU A 249 5.11 14.04 10.55
N LEU A 250 3.86 14.14 10.06
CA LEU A 250 3.06 12.98 9.67
C LEU A 250 3.71 12.19 8.52
N GLY A 251 4.29 12.89 7.53
CA GLY A 251 5.06 12.26 6.46
C GLY A 251 6.28 11.50 6.99
N CYS A 252 6.99 12.07 7.96
CA CYS A 252 8.12 11.39 8.63
C CYS A 252 7.67 10.17 9.45
N VAL A 253 6.52 10.24 10.15
CA VAL A 253 5.92 9.07 10.82
C VAL A 253 5.62 7.97 9.81
N TYR A 254 5.00 8.32 8.67
CA TYR A 254 4.65 7.35 7.64
C TYR A 254 5.90 6.79 6.94
N MET A 255 6.94 7.59 6.76
CA MET A 255 8.24 7.13 6.27
C MET A 255 8.89 6.15 7.26
N ALA A 256 8.88 6.47 8.57
CA ALA A 256 9.41 5.61 9.62
C ALA A 256 8.64 4.28 9.73
N LEU A 257 7.34 4.24 9.34
CA LEU A 257 6.54 3.03 9.22
C LEU A 257 6.92 2.24 7.96
N ASN A 258 7.11 2.90 6.82
CA ASN A 258 7.37 2.25 5.54
C ASN A 258 8.79 1.70 5.40
N ILE A 259 9.78 2.27 6.09
CA ILE A 259 11.16 1.75 6.11
C ILE A 259 11.20 0.28 6.55
N PRO A 260 10.71 -0.11 7.74
CA PRO A 260 10.70 -1.51 8.14
C PRO A 260 9.76 -2.37 7.31
N GLN A 261 8.64 -1.83 6.84
CA GLN A 261 7.70 -2.57 6.00
C GLN A 261 8.36 -3.06 4.71
N TYR A 262 8.86 -2.15 3.89
CA TYR A 262 9.43 -2.52 2.60
C TYR A 262 10.80 -3.17 2.74
N GLY A 263 11.60 -2.74 3.74
CA GLY A 263 12.85 -3.41 4.08
C GLY A 263 12.64 -4.89 4.40
N LEU A 264 11.68 -5.20 5.25
CA LEU A 264 11.36 -6.60 5.59
C LEU A 264 10.67 -7.31 4.41
N SER A 265 9.67 -6.70 3.77
CA SER A 265 8.89 -7.37 2.71
C SER A 265 9.74 -7.88 1.56
N PHE A 266 10.77 -7.14 1.16
CA PHE A 266 11.64 -7.54 0.04
C PHE A 266 12.71 -8.55 0.44
N PHE A 267 13.11 -8.59 1.72
CA PHE A 267 14.14 -9.52 2.20
C PHE A 267 13.57 -10.71 2.97
N LEU A 268 12.32 -10.68 3.45
CA LEU A 268 11.71 -11.78 4.21
C LEU A 268 11.72 -13.11 3.44
N PRO A 269 11.37 -13.19 2.14
CA PRO A 269 11.45 -14.44 1.40
C PRO A 269 12.89 -14.99 1.34
N GLN A 270 13.89 -14.09 1.24
CA GLN A 270 15.30 -14.47 1.24
C GLN A 270 15.76 -14.98 2.62
N ILE A 271 15.30 -14.32 3.71
CA ILE A 271 15.55 -14.78 5.09
C ILE A 271 14.97 -16.17 5.29
N VAL A 272 13.73 -16.40 4.86
CA VAL A 272 13.06 -17.70 4.96
C VAL A 272 13.77 -18.75 4.10
N LYS A 273 14.17 -18.39 2.89
CA LYS A 273 14.89 -19.31 1.99
C LYS A 273 16.24 -19.76 2.56
N ALA A 274 16.91 -18.89 3.33
CA ALA A 274 18.17 -19.21 4.01
C ALA A 274 18.02 -20.30 5.08
N PHE A 275 16.78 -20.64 5.51
CA PHE A 275 16.52 -21.79 6.39
C PHE A 275 16.65 -23.16 5.69
N GLY A 276 17.00 -23.20 4.40
CA GLY A 276 17.16 -24.44 3.63
C GLY A 276 15.85 -25.04 3.13
N VAL A 277 14.76 -24.32 3.20
CA VAL A 277 13.43 -24.76 2.76
C VAL A 277 13.25 -24.67 1.24
N THR A 278 12.32 -25.44 0.68
CA THR A 278 11.94 -25.35 -0.74
C THR A 278 11.28 -24.00 -1.07
N ASN A 279 11.19 -23.64 -2.36
CA ASN A 279 10.52 -22.41 -2.79
C ASN A 279 9.04 -22.36 -2.35
N ILE A 280 8.35 -23.50 -2.45
CA ILE A 280 6.95 -23.64 -2.02
C ILE A 280 6.82 -23.41 -0.51
N GLN A 281 7.66 -24.09 0.29
CA GLN A 281 7.67 -23.90 1.75
C GLN A 281 7.99 -22.44 2.12
N ALA A 282 8.96 -21.83 1.44
CA ALA A 282 9.30 -20.42 1.65
C ALA A 282 8.10 -19.50 1.40
N GLY A 283 7.32 -19.77 0.36
CA GLY A 283 6.08 -19.03 0.08
C GLY A 283 5.07 -19.10 1.24
N PHE A 284 4.77 -20.32 1.72
CA PHE A 284 3.83 -20.51 2.84
C PHE A 284 4.35 -19.91 4.16
N ILE A 285 5.63 -20.10 4.48
CA ILE A 285 6.23 -19.56 5.70
C ILE A 285 6.23 -18.01 5.65
N THR A 286 6.58 -17.43 4.51
CA THR A 286 6.56 -15.98 4.32
C THR A 286 5.14 -15.39 4.47
N ALA A 287 4.10 -16.14 4.17
CA ALA A 287 2.71 -15.69 4.33
C ALA A 287 2.29 -15.56 5.82
N LEU A 288 2.90 -16.32 6.75
CA LEU A 288 2.47 -16.36 8.16
C LEU A 288 2.49 -14.97 8.84
N PRO A 289 3.57 -14.16 8.78
CA PRO A 289 3.57 -12.83 9.34
C PRO A 289 2.44 -11.95 8.79
N TYR A 290 2.10 -12.08 7.50
CA TYR A 290 1.04 -11.29 6.88
C TYR A 290 -0.38 -11.74 7.31
N VAL A 291 -0.58 -13.03 7.60
CA VAL A 291 -1.83 -13.52 8.22
C VAL A 291 -2.02 -12.89 9.58
N VAL A 292 -0.99 -12.93 10.43
CA VAL A 292 -1.03 -12.31 11.77
C VAL A 292 -1.24 -10.80 11.65
N GLY A 293 -0.59 -10.15 10.70
CA GLY A 293 -0.77 -8.73 10.39
C GLY A 293 -2.19 -8.38 9.96
N ALA A 294 -2.80 -9.18 9.07
CA ALA A 294 -4.17 -8.98 8.62
C ALA A 294 -5.19 -9.08 9.76
N LEU A 295 -5.04 -10.09 10.62
CA LEU A 295 -5.89 -10.26 11.80
C LEU A 295 -5.69 -9.09 12.80
N GLY A 296 -4.44 -8.69 13.02
CA GLY A 296 -4.08 -7.55 13.86
C GLY A 296 -4.71 -6.24 13.34
N MET A 297 -4.62 -6.00 12.04
CA MET A 297 -5.21 -4.82 11.39
C MET A 297 -6.69 -4.68 11.71
N ILE A 298 -7.46 -5.77 11.61
CA ILE A 298 -8.91 -5.76 11.89
C ILE A 298 -9.20 -5.57 13.39
N ALA A 299 -8.52 -6.34 14.24
CA ALA A 299 -8.80 -6.33 15.67
C ALA A 299 -8.40 -4.99 16.31
N TRP A 300 -7.22 -4.50 15.95
CA TRP A 300 -6.64 -3.29 16.53
C TRP A 300 -7.35 -2.02 16.07
N SER A 301 -7.70 -1.91 14.79
CA SER A 301 -8.48 -0.77 14.29
C SER A 301 -9.86 -0.70 14.94
N ARG A 302 -10.55 -1.85 15.12
CA ARG A 302 -11.83 -1.89 15.83
C ARG A 302 -11.69 -1.46 17.30
N HIS A 303 -10.60 -1.83 17.97
CA HIS A 303 -10.33 -1.41 19.34
C HIS A 303 -10.09 0.11 19.41
N SER A 304 -9.26 0.64 18.51
CA SER A 304 -9.03 2.08 18.37
C SER A 304 -10.32 2.86 18.11
N ASP A 305 -11.20 2.35 17.25
CA ASP A 305 -12.50 2.97 16.97
C ASP A 305 -13.43 2.99 18.18
N LYS A 306 -13.45 1.92 18.98
CA LYS A 306 -14.26 1.83 20.20
C LYS A 306 -13.77 2.78 21.29
N THR A 307 -12.47 2.96 21.43
CA THR A 307 -11.87 3.81 22.48
C THR A 307 -11.78 5.27 22.06
N GLY A 308 -11.80 5.56 20.75
CA GLY A 308 -11.55 6.89 20.18
C GLY A 308 -10.11 7.36 20.32
N GLU A 309 -9.22 6.54 20.89
CA GLU A 309 -7.81 6.86 21.12
C GLU A 309 -6.98 6.45 19.91
N ARG A 310 -6.08 7.31 19.43
CA ARG A 310 -5.30 7.10 18.20
C ARG A 310 -3.80 7.07 18.45
N VAL A 311 -3.28 7.88 19.35
CA VAL A 311 -1.84 8.04 19.58
C VAL A 311 -1.23 6.75 20.12
N TRP A 312 -1.77 6.20 21.20
CA TRP A 312 -1.29 4.94 21.76
C TRP A 312 -1.57 3.75 20.85
N HIS A 313 -2.64 3.82 20.03
CA HIS A 313 -2.89 2.80 19.01
C HIS A 313 -1.92 2.84 17.84
N CYS A 314 -1.12 3.89 17.70
CA CYS A 314 0.06 3.91 16.84
C CYS A 314 1.34 3.54 17.59
N VAL A 315 1.55 4.04 18.81
CA VAL A 315 2.79 3.85 19.57
C VAL A 315 2.98 2.37 19.99
N ILE A 316 1.96 1.72 20.54
CA ILE A 316 2.05 0.32 21.00
C ILE A 316 2.45 -0.61 19.85
N PRO A 317 1.83 -0.55 18.64
CA PRO A 317 2.28 -1.37 17.51
C PRO A 317 3.68 -1.02 17.00
N PHE A 318 4.13 0.26 17.05
CA PHE A 318 5.52 0.59 16.79
C PHE A 318 6.47 -0.10 17.77
N LEU A 319 6.14 -0.12 19.07
CA LEU A 319 6.93 -0.84 20.07
C LEU A 319 6.93 -2.37 19.82
N ALA A 320 5.80 -2.92 19.38
CA ALA A 320 5.76 -4.33 18.96
C ALA A 320 6.68 -4.61 17.76
N MET A 321 6.76 -3.68 16.79
CA MET A 321 7.74 -3.79 15.69
C MET A 321 9.17 -3.76 16.21
N VAL A 322 9.49 -2.87 17.17
CA VAL A 322 10.82 -2.79 17.78
C VAL A 322 11.19 -4.12 18.44
N VAL A 323 10.26 -4.68 19.23
CA VAL A 323 10.47 -5.97 19.92
C VAL A 323 10.63 -7.10 18.88
N GLY A 324 9.71 -7.20 17.90
CA GLY A 324 9.74 -8.25 16.89
C GLY A 324 11.01 -8.23 16.03
N LEU A 325 11.41 -7.06 15.53
CA LEU A 325 12.61 -6.90 14.71
C LEU A 325 13.89 -7.05 15.52
N GLY A 326 13.93 -6.48 16.74
CA GLY A 326 15.09 -6.58 17.63
C GLY A 326 15.36 -8.03 18.07
N LEU A 327 14.32 -8.77 18.44
CA LEU A 327 14.44 -10.19 18.76
C LEU A 327 14.82 -11.03 17.52
N ALA A 328 14.26 -10.72 16.35
CA ALA A 328 14.62 -11.41 15.10
C ALA A 328 16.10 -11.24 14.73
N ALA A 329 16.70 -10.10 15.12
CA ALA A 329 18.14 -9.85 14.95
C ALA A 329 19.03 -10.77 15.79
N SER A 330 18.52 -11.25 16.94
CA SER A 330 19.27 -12.06 17.92
C SER A 330 18.98 -13.55 17.83
N ILE A 331 17.79 -13.95 17.35
CA ILE A 331 17.34 -15.33 17.29
C ILE A 331 17.90 -15.99 16.03
N ALA A 332 18.65 -17.10 16.21
CA ALA A 332 19.17 -17.91 15.12
C ALA A 332 18.19 -19.01 14.68
N ASP A 333 17.37 -19.53 15.62
CA ASP A 333 16.39 -20.57 15.32
C ASP A 333 15.33 -20.08 14.31
N PRO A 334 15.12 -20.81 13.18
CA PRO A 334 14.17 -20.43 12.14
C PRO A 334 12.75 -20.21 12.65
N THR A 335 12.23 -21.11 13.48
CA THR A 335 10.87 -21.07 14.01
C THR A 335 10.68 -19.84 14.92
N GLY A 336 11.60 -19.66 15.87
CA GLY A 336 11.60 -18.51 16.77
C GLY A 336 11.70 -17.19 16.00
N LYS A 337 12.54 -17.13 14.97
CA LYS A 337 12.66 -15.94 14.12
C LYS A 337 11.35 -15.59 13.41
N ILE A 338 10.64 -16.57 12.84
CA ILE A 338 9.33 -16.34 12.20
C ILE A 338 8.28 -15.87 13.22
N VAL A 339 8.25 -16.47 14.41
CA VAL A 339 7.30 -16.08 15.46
C VAL A 339 7.48 -14.60 15.84
N VAL A 340 8.70 -14.14 16.05
CA VAL A 340 8.93 -12.72 16.40
C VAL A 340 8.74 -11.79 15.21
N LEU A 341 8.97 -12.22 13.98
CA LEU A 341 8.62 -11.47 12.78
C LEU A 341 7.10 -11.36 12.58
N CYS A 342 6.30 -12.32 13.07
CA CYS A 342 4.84 -12.17 13.16
C CYS A 342 4.44 -11.02 14.09
N ILE A 343 5.15 -10.80 15.20
CA ILE A 343 4.94 -9.65 16.11
C ILE A 343 5.24 -8.34 15.37
N ALA A 344 6.34 -8.28 14.61
CA ALA A 344 6.68 -7.11 13.83
C ALA A 344 5.62 -6.80 12.75
N ALA A 345 5.13 -7.83 12.05
CA ALA A 345 4.09 -7.69 11.03
C ALA A 345 2.74 -7.25 11.65
N TRP A 346 2.38 -7.82 12.81
CA TRP A 346 1.23 -7.35 13.58
C TRP A 346 1.33 -5.86 13.88
N GLY A 347 2.48 -5.40 14.35
CA GLY A 347 2.74 -3.99 14.61
C GLY A 347 2.53 -3.13 13.38
N PHE A 348 3.18 -3.46 12.26
CA PHE A 348 3.06 -2.71 11.02
C PHE A 348 1.61 -2.59 10.54
N PHE A 349 0.91 -3.71 10.36
CA PHE A 349 -0.43 -3.70 9.79
C PHE A 349 -1.48 -3.10 10.75
N SER A 350 -1.26 -3.17 12.06
CA SER A 350 -2.13 -2.55 13.06
C SER A 350 -2.06 -1.02 13.07
N ILE A 351 -0.88 -0.44 12.77
CA ILE A 351 -0.72 1.02 12.67
C ILE A 351 -1.45 1.58 11.46
N LEU A 352 -1.38 0.91 10.31
CA LEU A 352 -1.74 1.47 9.02
C LEU A 352 -3.13 2.12 8.96
N PRO A 353 -4.24 1.47 9.35
CA PRO A 353 -5.55 2.10 9.34
C PRO A 353 -5.70 3.20 10.39
N VAL A 354 -5.09 3.04 11.57
CA VAL A 354 -5.14 4.03 12.65
C VAL A 354 -4.36 5.28 12.25
N PHE A 355 -3.17 5.12 11.67
CA PHE A 355 -2.35 6.24 11.20
C PHE A 355 -3.12 7.16 10.24
N TRP A 356 -3.84 6.60 9.26
CA TRP A 356 -4.55 7.41 8.27
C TRP A 356 -5.73 8.20 8.85
N THR A 357 -6.16 7.92 10.08
CA THR A 357 -7.12 8.80 10.77
C THR A 357 -6.47 10.10 11.28
N LEU A 358 -5.16 10.10 11.57
CA LEU A 358 -4.46 11.28 12.09
C LEU A 358 -4.39 12.42 11.05
N PRO A 359 -3.93 12.21 9.80
CA PRO A 359 -3.96 13.28 8.79
C PRO A 359 -5.35 13.86 8.57
N THR A 360 -6.40 13.02 8.57
CA THR A 360 -7.78 13.46 8.35
C THR A 360 -8.34 14.27 9.52
N ALA A 361 -7.87 14.02 10.74
CA ALA A 361 -8.25 14.77 11.93
C ALA A 361 -7.55 16.15 12.03
N PHE A 362 -6.28 16.21 11.59
CA PHE A 362 -5.49 17.46 11.65
C PHE A 362 -5.64 18.37 10.43
N LEU A 363 -6.03 17.80 9.28
CA LEU A 363 -6.12 18.51 8.01
C LEU A 363 -7.60 18.64 7.60
N SER A 364 -8.12 19.84 7.61
CA SER A 364 -9.49 20.15 7.19
C SER A 364 -9.51 21.03 5.93
N GLY A 365 -10.62 20.99 5.20
CA GLY A 365 -10.84 21.82 4.01
C GLY A 365 -9.99 21.40 2.79
N ALA A 366 -9.71 22.33 1.90
CA ALA A 366 -8.99 22.10 0.65
C ALA A 366 -7.52 21.71 0.83
N GLY A 367 -6.89 22.20 1.88
CA GLY A 367 -5.52 21.82 2.24
C GLY A 367 -5.37 20.36 2.66
N ALA A 368 -6.47 19.70 3.09
CA ALA A 368 -6.44 18.31 3.51
C ALA A 368 -5.99 17.36 2.38
N ALA A 369 -6.50 17.52 1.17
CA ALA A 369 -6.15 16.66 0.04
C ALA A 369 -4.66 16.80 -0.34
N ALA A 370 -4.14 18.02 -0.39
CA ALA A 370 -2.73 18.29 -0.68
C ALA A 370 -1.82 17.80 0.46
N GLY A 371 -2.24 18.00 1.72
CA GLY A 371 -1.50 17.52 2.89
C GLY A 371 -1.46 15.99 2.96
N ILE A 372 -2.57 15.29 2.71
CA ILE A 372 -2.63 13.82 2.65
C ILE A 372 -1.72 13.30 1.53
N ALA A 373 -1.75 13.93 0.35
CA ALA A 373 -0.85 13.57 -0.74
C ALA A 373 0.61 13.76 -0.37
N ALA A 374 0.96 14.88 0.29
CA ALA A 374 2.32 15.12 0.76
C ALA A 374 2.78 14.09 1.81
N VAL A 375 1.92 13.75 2.79
CA VAL A 375 2.19 12.69 3.77
C VAL A 375 2.47 11.36 3.06
N ASN A 376 1.64 11.01 2.06
CA ASN A 376 1.82 9.78 1.29
C ASN A 376 3.15 9.78 0.52
N SER A 377 3.44 10.86 -0.20
CA SER A 377 4.66 10.97 -1.00
C SER A 377 5.92 10.92 -0.15
N ILE A 378 5.98 11.68 0.96
CA ILE A 378 7.11 11.63 1.92
C ILE A 378 7.24 10.22 2.50
N GLY A 379 6.12 9.63 2.92
CA GLY A 379 6.10 8.28 3.50
C GLY A 379 6.60 7.21 2.54
N ASN A 380 6.25 7.29 1.26
CA ASN A 380 6.69 6.34 0.23
C ASN A 380 8.20 6.33 -0.01
N LEU A 381 8.93 7.42 0.34
CA LEU A 381 10.40 7.41 0.33
C LEU A 381 10.99 6.35 1.28
N GLY A 382 10.25 5.94 2.32
CA GLY A 382 10.62 4.80 3.17
C GLY A 382 10.78 3.50 2.39
N GLY A 383 10.04 3.33 1.29
CA GLY A 383 10.19 2.21 0.35
C GLY A 383 11.52 2.20 -0.42
N TYR A 384 12.19 3.35 -0.53
CA TYR A 384 13.57 3.41 -1.02
C TYR A 384 14.57 3.14 0.10
N PHE A 385 14.49 3.90 1.20
CA PHE A 385 15.48 3.82 2.27
C PHE A 385 15.50 2.46 2.97
N GLY A 386 14.36 1.82 3.15
CA GLY A 386 14.26 0.52 3.82
C GLY A 386 15.07 -0.57 3.12
N PRO A 387 14.72 -0.94 1.88
CA PRO A 387 15.45 -1.98 1.14
C PRO A 387 16.90 -1.62 0.85
N GLN A 388 17.19 -0.36 0.52
CA GLN A 388 18.54 0.12 0.25
C GLN A 388 19.45 -0.05 1.48
N ALA A 389 19.01 0.42 2.65
CA ALA A 389 19.78 0.29 3.87
C ALA A 389 19.89 -1.18 4.33
N PHE A 390 18.80 -1.95 4.21
CA PHE A 390 18.82 -3.37 4.53
C PHE A 390 19.86 -4.11 3.69
N GLY A 391 19.83 -3.93 2.37
CA GLY A 391 20.76 -4.58 1.45
C GLY A 391 22.22 -4.16 1.69
N TYR A 392 22.46 -2.86 1.90
CA TYR A 392 23.79 -2.34 2.19
C TYR A 392 24.37 -2.92 3.47
N LEU A 393 23.60 -2.88 4.57
CA LEU A 393 24.03 -3.43 5.86
C LEU A 393 24.27 -4.94 5.78
N LYS A 394 23.37 -5.69 5.10
CA LYS A 394 23.54 -7.12 4.89
C LYS A 394 24.83 -7.44 4.12
N THR A 395 25.15 -6.66 3.09
CA THR A 395 26.40 -6.86 2.31
C THR A 395 27.63 -6.53 3.14
N SER A 396 27.61 -5.42 3.90
CA SER A 396 28.77 -4.95 4.67
C SER A 396 29.06 -5.79 5.92
N THR A 397 28.02 -6.36 6.55
CA THR A 397 28.16 -7.15 7.80
C THR A 397 28.09 -8.66 7.59
N GLY A 398 27.73 -9.12 6.38
CA GLY A 398 27.61 -10.54 6.05
C GLY A 398 26.39 -11.25 6.63
N GLY A 399 25.42 -10.51 7.21
CA GLY A 399 24.22 -11.08 7.83
C GLY A 399 23.06 -10.12 7.95
N ASP A 400 21.90 -10.61 8.43
CA ASP A 400 20.66 -9.83 8.52
C ASP A 400 20.56 -9.02 9.83
N THR A 401 21.42 -9.27 10.82
CA THR A 401 21.34 -8.69 12.17
C THR A 401 21.35 -7.17 12.14
N ALA A 402 22.35 -6.56 11.51
CA ALA A 402 22.48 -5.10 11.43
C ALA A 402 21.31 -4.47 10.67
N SER A 403 20.82 -5.14 9.62
CA SER A 403 19.66 -4.71 8.84
C SER A 403 18.38 -4.70 9.69
N LEU A 404 18.12 -5.76 10.44
CA LEU A 404 16.96 -5.87 11.32
C LEU A 404 17.01 -4.86 12.46
N VAL A 405 18.18 -4.59 13.05
CA VAL A 405 18.39 -3.55 14.05
C VAL A 405 18.10 -2.16 13.46
N PHE A 406 18.57 -1.88 12.24
CA PHE A 406 18.27 -0.61 11.56
C PHE A 406 16.75 -0.41 11.38
N LEU A 407 16.02 -1.46 10.96
CA LEU A 407 14.57 -1.41 10.85
C LEU A 407 13.89 -1.17 12.20
N ALA A 408 14.39 -1.79 13.27
CA ALA A 408 13.90 -1.56 14.64
C ALA A 408 14.15 -0.11 15.09
N CYS A 409 15.32 0.48 14.80
CA CYS A 409 15.62 1.89 15.08
C CYS A 409 14.65 2.83 14.35
N SER A 410 14.31 2.52 13.10
CA SER A 410 13.28 3.30 12.37
C SER A 410 11.91 3.21 13.06
N ALA A 411 11.53 2.04 13.58
CA ALA A 411 10.29 1.90 14.33
C ALA A 411 10.31 2.68 15.66
N ILE A 412 11.45 2.75 16.36
CA ILE A 412 11.62 3.62 17.54
C ILE A 412 11.40 5.07 17.15
N LEU A 413 12.03 5.52 16.07
CA LEU A 413 11.83 6.89 15.56
C LEU A 413 10.35 7.16 15.28
N GLY A 414 9.64 6.21 14.63
CA GLY A 414 8.21 6.31 14.36
C GLY A 414 7.39 6.50 15.65
N ALA A 415 7.66 5.70 16.69
CA ALA A 415 7.00 5.82 17.99
C ALA A 415 7.24 7.21 18.63
N VAL A 416 8.49 7.69 18.61
CA VAL A 416 8.86 9.01 19.16
C VAL A 416 8.16 10.14 18.39
N LEU A 417 8.13 10.07 17.05
CA LEU A 417 7.47 11.08 16.23
C LEU A 417 5.95 11.10 16.46
N VAL A 418 5.31 9.94 16.68
CA VAL A 418 3.88 9.88 17.03
C VAL A 418 3.63 10.53 18.40
N LEU A 419 4.47 10.26 19.39
CA LEU A 419 4.38 10.93 20.70
C LEU A 419 4.58 12.44 20.61
N ALA A 420 5.46 12.90 19.71
CA ALA A 420 5.70 14.34 19.45
C ALA A 420 4.50 15.03 18.79
N LEU A 421 3.62 14.31 18.07
CA LEU A 421 2.36 14.85 17.55
C LEU A 421 1.41 15.28 18.68
N GLY A 422 1.50 14.62 19.83
CA GLY A 422 0.70 14.88 21.01
C GLY A 422 -0.77 14.47 20.88
N HIS A 423 -1.46 14.44 22.02
CA HIS A 423 -2.90 14.20 22.08
C HIS A 423 -3.72 15.46 21.79
N ASN A 424 -4.72 15.34 20.93
CA ASN A 424 -5.78 16.33 20.80
C ASN A 424 -7.16 15.67 20.97
N PRO A 425 -7.67 15.58 22.22
CA PRO A 425 -8.91 14.88 22.53
C PRO A 425 -10.14 15.36 21.77
N ALA A 426 -10.16 16.63 21.33
CA ALA A 426 -11.27 17.19 20.55
C ALA A 426 -11.30 16.64 19.12
N LEU A 427 -10.13 16.40 18.53
CA LEU A 427 -10.00 15.83 17.19
C LEU A 427 -10.14 14.30 17.19
N GLU A 428 -9.70 13.65 18.26
CA GLU A 428 -9.82 12.20 18.43
C GLU A 428 -11.29 11.77 18.60
N ARG A 429 -12.09 12.53 19.37
CA ARG A 429 -13.52 12.27 19.59
C ARG A 429 -14.39 12.56 18.37
N ALA A 430 -14.01 13.53 17.54
CA ALA A 430 -14.74 13.87 16.31
C ALA A 430 -14.71 12.78 15.23
N ALA A 431 -13.81 11.81 15.35
CA ALA A 431 -13.69 10.68 14.43
C ALA A 431 -14.66 9.52 14.74
N VAL A 432 -15.36 9.54 15.88
CA VAL A 432 -16.35 8.53 16.26
C VAL A 432 -17.73 8.99 15.78
N PRO A 433 -18.35 8.36 14.76
CA PRO A 433 -19.74 8.63 14.42
C PRO A 433 -20.61 8.28 15.64
N PRO A 434 -21.70 9.03 15.93
CA PRO A 434 -22.64 8.65 16.94
C PRO A 434 -23.13 7.22 16.64
N ALA A 435 -23.12 6.37 17.65
CA ALA A 435 -23.62 5.01 17.57
C ALA A 435 -25.06 5.04 17.05
N ALA A 436 -25.29 4.44 15.86
CA ALA A 436 -26.61 4.27 15.29
C ALA A 436 -27.32 3.08 15.95
#